data_c9f39f0c73d540af5df6420d7ecc02f0
#
_entry.id   c9f39f0c73d540af5df6420d7ecc02f0
#
_cell.length_a   1.000
_cell.length_b   1.000
_cell.length_c   1.000
_cell.angle_alpha   90.00
_cell.angle_beta   90.00
_cell.angle_gamma   90.00
#
_symmetry.space_group_name_H-M   'P 1'
#
loop_
_entity.id
_entity.type
_entity.pdbx_description
1 polymer ?
#
loop_
_entity_poly.entity_id
_entity_poly.type
_entity_poly.pdbx_seq_one_letter_code
_entity_poly.pdbx_strand_id
1 'polypeptide(L)'
;MKKLSIFVCLLLLVIQAHAQNSSLPKVLLRKLEGTKIYASELGNNGKPLIISFWATWCKFCLSELNTVSPIYSKWREETGAKLIAISTDQEPKEGFVKSFVEKRKWPYEIYIDYKQGLYKHFKIQEVPHTMIVDSTGHILWQKIGFNPGDEAEIIQAYRQITSPNSNNIKHE
;
A
#
# COMPACT_ATOMS: atom_id res chain seq x y z
N MET A 1 0.30 31.10 45.10
CA MET A 1 1.19 30.03 44.59
C MET A 1 0.43 28.77 44.21
N LYS A 2 -0.61 28.32 44.95
CA LYS A 2 -1.38 27.07 44.61
C LYS A 2 -2.22 27.17 43.32
N LYS A 3 -2.70 28.35 42.92
CA LYS A 3 -3.52 28.52 41.70
C LYS A 3 -2.71 28.44 40.40
N LEU A 4 -1.43 28.79 40.41
CA LEU A 4 -0.55 28.74 39.25
C LEU A 4 -0.17 27.26 38.92
N SER A 5 0.01 26.43 39.96
CA SER A 5 0.35 25.01 39.80
C SER A 5 -0.79 24.20 39.15
N ILE A 6 -2.05 24.53 39.44
CA ILE A 6 -3.23 23.85 38.85
C ILE A 6 -3.36 24.19 37.37
N PHE A 7 -3.04 25.43 36.97
CA PHE A 7 -3.12 25.89 35.61
C PHE A 7 -2.07 25.24 34.70
N VAL A 8 -0.85 25.02 35.24
CA VAL A 8 0.23 24.32 34.53
C VAL A 8 -0.10 22.83 34.37
N CYS A 9 -0.70 22.17 35.36
CA CYS A 9 -1.16 20.78 35.21
C CYS A 9 -2.30 20.63 34.21
N LEU A 10 -3.23 21.59 34.10
CA LEU A 10 -4.30 21.56 33.09
C LEU A 10 -3.76 21.75 31.67
N LEU A 11 -2.70 22.56 31.51
CA LEU A 11 -2.07 22.79 30.19
C LEU A 11 -1.29 21.57 29.66
N LEU A 12 -0.76 20.75 30.57
CA LEU A 12 -0.03 19.52 30.21
C LEU A 12 -0.96 18.35 29.82
N LEU A 13 -2.25 18.41 30.15
CA LEU A 13 -3.24 17.40 29.82
C LEU A 13 -3.80 17.53 28.39
N VAL A 14 -3.53 18.61 27.66
CA VAL A 14 -4.11 18.89 26.34
C VAL A 14 -3.20 18.42 25.18
N ILE A 15 -1.98 17.95 25.46
CA ILE A 15 -1.02 17.53 24.39
C ILE A 15 -0.94 16.00 24.28
N GLN A 16 -1.99 15.30 24.60
CA GLN A 16 -2.20 13.96 24.05
C GLN A 16 -3.13 14.04 22.83
N ALA A 17 -2.70 14.80 21.82
CA ALA A 17 -3.19 14.57 20.48
C ALA A 17 -2.80 13.11 20.16
N HIS A 18 -3.76 12.21 20.30
CA HIS A 18 -3.66 10.87 19.79
C HIS A 18 -3.43 11.02 18.30
N ALA A 19 -2.17 10.90 17.86
CA ALA A 19 -1.90 10.42 16.53
C ALA A 19 -2.54 9.03 16.50
N GLN A 20 -3.82 8.96 16.13
CA GLN A 20 -4.43 7.75 15.69
C GLN A 20 -3.67 7.38 14.42
N ASN A 21 -2.58 6.62 14.60
CA ASN A 21 -1.97 5.86 13.55
C ASN A 21 -3.01 4.81 13.10
N SER A 22 -4.04 5.24 12.39
CA SER A 22 -4.87 4.34 11.63
C SER A 22 -4.00 3.93 10.44
N SER A 23 -3.27 2.87 10.62
CA SER A 23 -2.48 2.16 9.61
C SER A 23 -3.41 1.20 8.86
N LEU A 24 -2.92 0.57 7.81
CA LEU A 24 -3.59 -0.59 7.20
C LEU A 24 -4.11 -1.56 8.27
N PRO A 25 -5.16 -2.34 8.00
CA PRO A 25 -5.80 -3.19 8.99
C PRO A 25 -4.81 -4.24 9.56
N LYS A 26 -5.04 -4.67 10.80
CA LYS A 26 -4.24 -5.71 11.45
C LYS A 26 -4.59 -7.09 10.90
N VAL A 27 -4.25 -7.31 9.64
CA VAL A 27 -4.43 -8.56 8.89
C VAL A 27 -3.07 -9.20 8.68
N LEU A 28 -2.98 -10.52 8.88
CA LEU A 28 -1.75 -11.27 8.66
C LEU A 28 -1.53 -11.54 7.17
N LEU A 29 -0.38 -11.11 6.70
CA LEU A 29 0.20 -11.45 5.40
C LEU A 29 1.39 -12.40 5.62
N ARG A 30 1.82 -13.06 4.55
CA ARG A 30 3.02 -13.89 4.54
C ARG A 30 4.03 -13.35 3.53
N LYS A 31 5.28 -13.27 3.93
CA LYS A 31 6.41 -12.97 3.04
C LYS A 31 6.77 -14.22 2.23
N LEU A 32 7.53 -14.03 1.14
CA LEU A 32 7.95 -15.15 0.28
C LEU A 32 8.82 -16.19 1.01
N GLU A 33 9.57 -15.78 2.03
CA GLU A 33 10.36 -16.68 2.87
C GLU A 33 9.52 -17.41 3.94
N GLY A 34 8.22 -17.15 4.02
CA GLY A 34 7.27 -17.83 4.92
C GLY A 34 6.98 -17.11 6.23
N THR A 35 7.76 -16.08 6.60
CA THR A 35 7.50 -15.29 7.81
C THR A 35 6.20 -14.50 7.69
N LYS A 36 5.53 -14.29 8.84
CA LYS A 36 4.27 -13.53 8.90
C LYS A 36 4.52 -12.09 9.32
N ILE A 37 3.76 -11.18 8.78
CA ILE A 37 3.76 -9.75 9.10
C ILE A 37 2.31 -9.24 9.12
N TYR A 38 2.00 -8.29 9.97
CA TYR A 38 0.72 -7.60 9.88
C TYR A 38 0.74 -6.55 8.76
N ALA A 39 -0.35 -6.42 8.01
CA ALA A 39 -0.49 -5.37 7.00
C ALA A 39 -0.33 -3.97 7.61
N SER A 40 -0.72 -3.78 8.86
CA SER A 40 -0.52 -2.53 9.62
C SER A 40 0.96 -2.15 9.82
N GLU A 41 1.90 -3.07 9.58
CA GLU A 41 3.34 -2.80 9.63
C GLU A 41 3.90 -2.35 8.28
N LEU A 42 3.10 -2.45 7.21
CA LEU A 42 3.47 -1.97 5.89
C LEU A 42 3.34 -0.45 5.83
N GLY A 43 4.34 0.22 5.31
CA GLY A 43 4.32 1.67 5.23
C GLY A 43 5.37 2.21 4.26
N ASN A 44 5.33 3.52 4.08
CA ASN A 44 6.25 4.27 3.23
C ASN A 44 6.71 5.56 3.94
N ASN A 45 7.12 5.46 5.20
CA ASN A 45 7.63 6.60 6.00
C ASN A 45 6.67 7.81 5.99
N GLY A 46 5.38 7.56 6.19
CA GLY A 46 4.33 8.58 6.19
C GLY A 46 3.85 9.03 4.80
N LYS A 47 4.51 8.61 3.73
CA LYS A 47 4.05 8.82 2.35
C LYS A 47 2.99 7.80 1.96
N PRO A 48 2.14 8.11 0.97
CA PRO A 48 1.22 7.13 0.40
C PRO A 48 1.93 5.87 -0.11
N LEU A 49 1.20 4.76 -0.11
CA LEU A 49 1.66 3.45 -0.53
C LEU A 49 0.86 3.00 -1.74
N ILE A 50 1.54 2.50 -2.78
CA ILE A 50 0.90 1.86 -3.92
C ILE A 50 0.76 0.37 -3.58
N ILE A 51 -0.46 -0.16 -3.63
CA ILE A 51 -0.76 -1.58 -3.41
C ILE A 51 -1.39 -2.13 -4.68
N SER A 52 -0.78 -3.17 -5.27
CA SER A 52 -1.35 -3.92 -6.39
C SER A 52 -1.74 -5.32 -5.92
N PHE A 53 -3.02 -5.65 -5.97
CA PHE A 53 -3.52 -7.00 -5.76
C PHE A 53 -3.44 -7.79 -7.07
N TRP A 54 -2.82 -8.96 -7.01
CA TRP A 54 -2.56 -9.79 -8.17
C TRP A 54 -2.70 -11.28 -7.86
N ALA A 55 -2.64 -12.12 -8.89
CA ALA A 55 -2.58 -13.57 -8.75
C ALA A 55 -1.70 -14.20 -9.83
N THR A 56 -1.15 -15.38 -9.56
CA THR A 56 -0.25 -16.08 -10.48
C THR A 56 -0.91 -16.50 -11.81
N TRP A 57 -2.21 -16.68 -11.80
CA TRP A 57 -3.04 -17.03 -12.97
C TRP A 57 -3.57 -15.82 -13.75
N CYS A 58 -3.38 -14.60 -13.21
CA CYS A 58 -3.95 -13.38 -13.79
C CYS A 58 -3.01 -12.77 -14.84
N LYS A 59 -3.33 -12.94 -16.11
CA LYS A 59 -2.52 -12.45 -17.25
C LYS A 59 -2.33 -10.92 -17.22
N PHE A 60 -3.38 -10.16 -16.93
CA PHE A 60 -3.32 -8.70 -16.88
C PHE A 60 -2.51 -8.19 -15.67
N CYS A 61 -2.56 -8.92 -14.53
CA CYS A 61 -1.71 -8.62 -13.39
C CYS A 61 -0.22 -8.78 -13.73
N LEU A 62 0.11 -9.84 -14.45
CA LEU A 62 1.49 -10.08 -14.90
C LEU A 62 1.94 -9.01 -15.89
N SER A 63 1.05 -8.56 -16.77
CA SER A 63 1.32 -7.43 -17.66
C SER A 63 1.65 -6.18 -16.87
N GLU A 64 0.82 -5.79 -15.89
CA GLU A 64 1.05 -4.64 -15.02
C GLU A 64 2.42 -4.74 -14.33
N LEU A 65 2.63 -5.81 -13.56
CA LEU A 65 3.84 -5.96 -12.76
C LEU A 65 5.11 -6.05 -13.63
N ASN A 66 5.06 -6.69 -14.80
CA ASN A 66 6.20 -6.72 -15.72
C ASN A 66 6.47 -5.36 -16.37
N THR A 67 5.44 -4.58 -16.68
CA THR A 67 5.59 -3.23 -17.27
C THR A 67 6.15 -2.23 -16.27
N VAL A 68 5.69 -2.30 -15.00
CA VAL A 68 6.20 -1.43 -13.92
C VAL A 68 7.62 -1.79 -13.51
N SER A 69 8.01 -3.06 -13.55
CA SER A 69 9.30 -3.55 -13.06
C SER A 69 10.52 -2.76 -13.56
N PRO A 70 10.72 -2.52 -14.88
CA PRO A 70 11.91 -1.82 -15.39
C PRO A 70 11.93 -0.32 -15.07
N ILE A 71 10.79 0.29 -14.74
CA ILE A 71 10.67 1.74 -14.50
C ILE A 71 10.50 2.06 -13.01
N TYR A 72 10.36 1.06 -12.15
CA TYR A 72 10.08 1.25 -10.72
C TYR A 72 11.20 1.99 -9.98
N SER A 73 12.48 1.73 -10.30
CA SER A 73 13.60 2.46 -9.69
C SER A 73 13.48 3.96 -9.93
N LYS A 74 13.12 4.35 -11.15
CA LYS A 74 12.89 5.76 -11.50
C LYS A 74 11.72 6.36 -10.71
N TRP A 75 10.61 5.62 -10.55
CA TRP A 75 9.49 6.08 -9.73
C TRP A 75 9.92 6.37 -8.29
N ARG A 76 10.70 5.46 -7.71
CA ARG A 76 11.22 5.63 -6.34
C ARG A 76 12.14 6.83 -6.19
N GLU A 77 13.07 7.02 -7.12
CA GLU A 77 14.03 8.13 -7.10
C GLU A 77 13.32 9.48 -7.24
N GLU A 78 12.39 9.60 -8.17
CA GLU A 78 11.72 10.87 -8.48
C GLU A 78 10.66 11.26 -7.45
N THR A 79 9.95 10.29 -6.88
CA THR A 79 8.74 10.58 -6.07
C THR A 79 8.80 10.00 -4.66
N GLY A 80 9.68 9.04 -4.42
CA GLY A 80 9.68 8.22 -3.22
C GLY A 80 8.52 7.21 -3.17
N ALA A 81 7.90 6.90 -4.32
CA ALA A 81 6.82 5.93 -4.40
C ALA A 81 7.31 4.54 -3.97
N LYS A 82 6.52 3.89 -3.12
CA LYS A 82 6.72 2.49 -2.75
C LYS A 82 5.54 1.69 -3.28
N LEU A 83 5.83 0.63 -4.06
CA LEU A 83 4.85 -0.33 -4.53
C LEU A 83 5.02 -1.64 -3.75
N ILE A 84 3.90 -2.17 -3.30
CA ILE A 84 3.77 -3.49 -2.69
C ILE A 84 2.81 -4.32 -3.54
N ALA A 85 3.25 -5.49 -4.00
CA ALA A 85 2.40 -6.42 -4.73
C ALA A 85 1.88 -7.50 -3.78
N ILE A 86 0.55 -7.62 -3.65
CA ILE A 86 -0.10 -8.56 -2.74
C ILE A 86 -0.77 -9.66 -3.55
N SER A 87 -0.21 -10.88 -3.47
CA SER A 87 -0.83 -12.05 -4.09
C SER A 87 -2.08 -12.45 -3.33
N THR A 88 -3.15 -12.71 -4.09
CA THR A 88 -4.42 -13.24 -3.60
C THR A 88 -4.50 -14.77 -3.76
N ASP A 89 -3.40 -15.42 -4.17
CA ASP A 89 -3.33 -16.87 -4.26
C ASP A 89 -3.47 -17.48 -2.86
N GLN A 90 -4.39 -18.46 -2.73
CA GLN A 90 -4.68 -19.13 -1.46
C GLN A 90 -3.81 -20.37 -1.27
N GLU A 91 -3.75 -20.88 -0.04
CA GLU A 91 -3.19 -22.21 0.24
C GLU A 91 -3.85 -23.29 -0.64
N PRO A 92 -3.10 -24.29 -1.17
CA PRO A 92 -1.68 -24.57 -0.96
C PRO A 92 -0.72 -23.92 -1.97
N LYS A 93 -1.14 -22.91 -2.74
CA LYS A 93 -0.35 -22.35 -3.85
C LYS A 93 0.81 -21.44 -3.42
N GLU A 94 1.02 -21.22 -2.12
CA GLU A 94 2.06 -20.29 -1.61
C GLU A 94 3.48 -20.64 -2.08
N GLY A 95 3.86 -21.93 -2.06
CA GLY A 95 5.16 -22.36 -2.55
C GLY A 95 5.33 -22.09 -4.05
N PHE A 96 4.25 -22.16 -4.81
CA PHE A 96 4.24 -21.80 -6.22
C PHE A 96 4.44 -20.29 -6.42
N VAL A 97 3.79 -19.43 -5.62
CA VAL A 97 3.97 -17.96 -5.68
C VAL A 97 5.44 -17.59 -5.51
N LYS A 98 6.12 -18.18 -4.51
CA LYS A 98 7.55 -17.94 -4.27
C LYS A 98 8.38 -18.24 -5.52
N SER A 99 8.31 -19.47 -6.02
CA SER A 99 9.06 -19.90 -7.22
C SER A 99 8.71 -19.07 -8.46
N PHE A 100 7.47 -18.63 -8.56
CA PHE A 100 6.97 -17.82 -9.65
C PHE A 100 7.59 -16.41 -9.63
N VAL A 101 7.70 -15.79 -8.46
CA VAL A 101 8.29 -14.46 -8.25
C VAL A 101 9.81 -14.48 -8.44
N GLU A 102 10.50 -15.48 -7.87
CA GLU A 102 11.96 -15.62 -7.97
C GLU A 102 12.44 -15.61 -9.43
N LYS A 103 11.68 -16.22 -10.34
CA LYS A 103 12.00 -16.22 -11.78
C LYS A 103 11.86 -14.85 -12.44
N ARG A 104 11.02 -13.94 -11.88
CA ARG A 104 10.72 -12.63 -12.48
C ARG A 104 11.63 -11.51 -11.99
N LYS A 105 12.25 -11.67 -10.83
CA LYS A 105 13.16 -10.69 -10.23
C LYS A 105 12.53 -9.29 -10.11
N TRP A 106 11.26 -9.22 -9.79
CA TRP A 106 10.57 -7.95 -9.58
C TRP A 106 11.20 -7.15 -8.43
N PRO A 107 11.41 -5.84 -8.59
CA PRO A 107 12.18 -5.02 -7.64
C PRO A 107 11.37 -4.49 -6.44
N TYR A 108 10.09 -4.81 -6.34
CA TYR A 108 9.20 -4.36 -5.27
C TYR A 108 8.92 -5.47 -4.26
N GLU A 109 8.41 -5.07 -3.09
CA GLU A 109 8.04 -6.00 -2.03
C GLU A 109 6.82 -6.81 -2.43
N ILE A 110 6.84 -8.11 -2.12
CA ILE A 110 5.75 -9.03 -2.44
C ILE A 110 5.31 -9.75 -1.17
N TYR A 111 4.00 -9.76 -0.96
CA TYR A 111 3.35 -10.45 0.15
C TYR A 111 2.23 -11.35 -0.38
N ILE A 112 1.83 -12.32 0.43
CA ILE A 112 0.75 -13.24 0.13
C ILE A 112 -0.37 -13.03 1.16
N ASP A 113 -1.54 -12.66 0.70
CA ASP A 113 -2.77 -12.55 1.50
C ASP A 113 -3.48 -13.92 1.56
N TYR A 114 -2.78 -14.92 2.10
CA TYR A 114 -3.14 -16.33 2.07
C TYR A 114 -4.51 -16.68 2.69
N LYS A 115 -5.06 -15.80 3.52
CA LYS A 115 -6.42 -15.89 4.11
C LYS A 115 -7.40 -14.90 3.50
N GLN A 116 -6.96 -14.14 2.50
CA GLN A 116 -7.75 -13.09 1.86
C GLN A 116 -8.31 -12.05 2.84
N GLY A 117 -7.60 -11.76 3.90
CA GLY A 117 -8.02 -10.81 4.92
C GLY A 117 -7.98 -9.37 4.40
N LEU A 118 -6.90 -8.99 3.72
CA LEU A 118 -6.75 -7.67 3.12
C LEU A 118 -7.63 -7.51 1.88
N TYR A 119 -7.72 -8.57 1.07
CA TYR A 119 -8.63 -8.68 -0.08
C TYR A 119 -10.08 -8.38 0.32
N LYS A 120 -10.56 -9.00 1.41
CA LYS A 120 -11.91 -8.78 1.95
C LYS A 120 -12.08 -7.39 2.56
N HIS A 121 -11.07 -6.89 3.27
CA HIS A 121 -11.08 -5.57 3.89
C HIS A 121 -11.31 -4.47 2.84
N PHE A 122 -10.56 -4.50 1.75
CA PHE A 122 -10.71 -3.55 0.64
C PHE A 122 -11.83 -3.91 -0.34
N LYS A 123 -12.58 -4.98 -0.07
CA LYS A 123 -13.69 -5.46 -0.92
C LYS A 123 -13.27 -5.68 -2.38
N ILE A 124 -12.06 -6.20 -2.57
CA ILE A 124 -11.53 -6.51 -3.90
C ILE A 124 -12.42 -7.56 -4.57
N GLN A 125 -12.83 -7.33 -5.80
CA GLN A 125 -13.66 -8.26 -6.57
C GLN A 125 -12.89 -8.87 -7.74
N GLU A 126 -12.01 -8.08 -8.35
CA GLU A 126 -11.24 -8.45 -9.52
C GLU A 126 -9.77 -8.05 -9.35
N VAL A 127 -8.88 -8.75 -10.06
CA VAL A 127 -7.45 -8.44 -10.13
C VAL A 127 -7.02 -8.31 -11.60
N PRO A 128 -6.05 -7.42 -11.93
CA PRO A 128 -5.34 -6.55 -11.01
C PRO A 128 -6.26 -5.45 -10.43
N HIS A 129 -6.06 -5.17 -9.15
CA HIS A 129 -6.65 -4.00 -8.50
C HIS A 129 -5.54 -3.22 -7.84
N THR A 130 -5.21 -2.08 -8.41
CA THR A 130 -4.14 -1.22 -7.93
C THR A 130 -4.73 0.01 -7.26
N MET A 131 -4.24 0.32 -6.07
CA MET A 131 -4.69 1.45 -5.28
C MET A 131 -3.52 2.23 -4.69
N ILE A 132 -3.74 3.50 -4.42
CA ILE A 132 -2.87 4.36 -3.62
C ILE A 132 -3.59 4.61 -2.31
N VAL A 133 -2.96 4.24 -1.20
CA VAL A 133 -3.50 4.44 0.14
C VAL A 133 -2.61 5.41 0.93
N ASP A 134 -3.21 6.22 1.79
CA ASP A 134 -2.46 7.05 2.73
C ASP A 134 -1.90 6.23 3.91
N SER A 135 -1.19 6.90 4.80
CA SER A 135 -0.63 6.28 6.01
C SER A 135 -1.69 5.76 6.98
N THR A 136 -2.95 6.15 6.79
CA THR A 136 -4.10 5.74 7.59
C THR A 136 -4.89 4.59 6.97
N GLY A 137 -4.51 4.17 5.76
CA GLY A 137 -5.18 3.10 5.02
C GLY A 137 -6.39 3.55 4.21
N HIS A 138 -6.66 4.87 4.10
CA HIS A 138 -7.70 5.37 3.21
C HIS A 138 -7.25 5.31 1.75
N ILE A 139 -8.14 4.87 0.87
CA ILE A 139 -7.90 4.82 -0.56
C ILE A 139 -8.00 6.24 -1.12
N LEU A 140 -6.89 6.74 -1.67
CA LEU A 140 -6.80 8.05 -2.33
C LEU A 140 -7.04 7.95 -3.83
N TRP A 141 -6.74 6.81 -4.43
CA TRP A 141 -6.94 6.50 -5.83
C TRP A 141 -6.99 4.99 -6.03
N GLN A 142 -7.71 4.51 -7.04
CA GLN A 142 -7.73 3.10 -7.38
C GLN A 142 -8.08 2.88 -8.85
N LYS A 143 -7.61 1.74 -9.38
CA LYS A 143 -7.91 1.26 -10.74
C LYS A 143 -8.09 -0.25 -10.74
N ILE A 144 -9.07 -0.73 -11.48
CA ILE A 144 -9.33 -2.16 -11.70
C ILE A 144 -8.97 -2.48 -13.15
N GLY A 145 -8.27 -3.59 -13.35
CA GLY A 145 -7.74 -3.97 -14.65
C GLY A 145 -6.46 -3.24 -15.02
N PHE A 146 -5.82 -3.68 -16.11
CA PHE A 146 -4.59 -3.07 -16.62
C PHE A 146 -4.49 -3.26 -18.14
N ASN A 147 -4.16 -2.19 -18.84
CA ASN A 147 -3.71 -2.19 -20.22
C ASN A 147 -2.31 -1.55 -20.30
N PRO A 148 -1.45 -1.95 -21.25
CA PRO A 148 -0.18 -1.28 -21.47
C PRO A 148 -0.37 0.23 -21.68
N GLY A 149 0.35 1.05 -20.89
CA GLY A 149 0.18 2.50 -20.82
C GLY A 149 -0.47 2.99 -19.52
N ASP A 150 -1.23 2.15 -18.83
CA ASP A 150 -1.88 2.48 -17.56
C ASP A 150 -0.87 2.72 -16.42
N GLU A 151 0.36 2.21 -16.53
CA GLU A 151 1.44 2.48 -15.57
C GLU A 151 1.74 3.98 -15.45
N ALA A 152 1.57 4.74 -16.54
CA ALA A 152 1.73 6.19 -16.51
C ALA A 152 0.64 6.87 -15.67
N GLU A 153 -0.59 6.36 -15.69
CA GLU A 153 -1.70 6.86 -14.87
C GLU A 153 -1.43 6.62 -13.38
N ILE A 154 -0.93 5.44 -13.01
CA ILE A 154 -0.60 5.10 -11.61
C ILE A 154 0.39 6.11 -11.03
N ILE A 155 1.52 6.34 -11.73
CA ILE A 155 2.56 7.25 -11.21
C ILE A 155 2.13 8.72 -11.28
N GLN A 156 1.32 9.11 -12.25
CA GLN A 156 0.76 10.45 -12.33
C GLN A 156 -0.19 10.72 -11.15
N ALA A 157 -1.07 9.79 -10.83
CA ALA A 157 -1.95 9.88 -9.65
C ALA A 157 -1.11 10.02 -8.37
N TYR A 158 -0.06 9.21 -8.22
CA TYR A 158 0.84 9.30 -7.07
C TYR A 158 1.51 10.67 -6.95
N ARG A 159 2.00 11.24 -8.06
CA ARG A 159 2.59 12.59 -8.09
C ARG A 159 1.60 13.67 -7.68
N GLN A 160 0.37 13.60 -8.19
CA GLN A 160 -0.69 14.55 -7.85
C GLN A 160 -1.02 14.52 -6.35
N ILE A 161 -1.18 13.31 -5.79
CA ILE A 161 -1.47 13.10 -4.36
C ILE A 161 -0.33 13.62 -3.47
N THR A 162 0.93 13.47 -3.90
CA THR A 162 2.10 13.83 -3.09
C THR A 162 2.62 15.25 -3.38
N SER A 163 2.01 15.99 -4.33
CA SER A 163 2.43 17.34 -4.64
C SER A 163 2.12 18.32 -3.49
N PRO A 164 2.95 19.34 -3.25
CA PRO A 164 2.71 20.34 -2.21
C PRO A 164 1.38 21.09 -2.33
N ASN A 165 0.79 21.12 -3.54
CA ASN A 165 -0.48 21.81 -3.82
C ASN A 165 -1.73 20.94 -3.62
N SER A 166 -1.59 19.68 -3.21
CA SER A 166 -2.74 18.76 -3.06
C SER A 166 -3.70 19.15 -1.93
N ASN A 167 -3.32 20.04 -1.02
CA ASN A 167 -4.18 20.52 0.09
C ASN A 167 -5.33 21.43 -0.34
N ASN A 168 -5.46 21.78 -1.63
CA ASN A 168 -6.52 22.68 -2.12
C ASN A 168 -7.65 21.96 -2.89
N ILE A 169 -7.61 20.64 -3.05
CA ILE A 169 -8.72 19.90 -3.61
C ILE A 169 -9.67 19.50 -2.48
N LYS A 170 -10.43 20.49 -1.97
CA LYS A 170 -11.62 20.21 -1.18
C LYS A 170 -12.66 19.62 -2.14
N HIS A 171 -13.22 18.50 -1.72
CA HIS A 171 -14.37 17.87 -2.34
C HIS A 171 -15.50 18.90 -2.55
N GLU A 172 -15.84 19.20 -3.78
CA GLU A 172 -17.16 19.70 -4.17
C GLU A 172 -18.12 18.52 -4.36
#